data_8f900461193c62df3eec57b3cc178683
#
_entry.id   8f900461193c62df3eec57b3cc178683
#
_cell.length_a   1.000
_cell.length_b   1.000
_cell.length_c   1.000
_cell.angle_alpha   90.00
_cell.angle_beta   90.00
_cell.angle_gamma   90.00
#
_symmetry.space_group_name_H-M   'P 1'
#
loop_
_entity.id
_entity.type
_entity.pdbx_description
1 polymer ?
#
loop_
_entity_poly.entity_id
_entity_poly.type
_entity_poly.pdbx_seq_one_letter_code
_entity_poly.pdbx_strand_id
1 'polypeptide(L)'
;MEEQERTEDLVPMKAQVYKDPRPAEYFTRFHERSRTRDADWVYTAVRILMTYYAWLFFRTRGIAAEKVRGDGAVILAPNHFSFLDHFFLGVSIRRKVRFMAKSQLFTRPMQWIYTHGGVFPVRRGYADEEAFITASGILERGGTIAMYCEGGRSRTGQLSEKPKRGIGRLALMTGAPVVPVAIHGSSKVRNWKRLQFPKITVRYGDPIVWDRVADPTREQQQAVAEEIFAEIKALYAELEADGRAGVVKRVRELRRAERGRKKAAPA
;
A
#
# COMPACT_ATOMS: atom_id res chain seq x y z
N MET A 1 -9.54 -16.06 -23.78
CA MET A 1 -8.39 -15.83 -24.66
C MET A 1 -7.55 -14.62 -24.21
N GLU A 2 -8.08 -13.42 -24.07
CA GLU A 2 -7.32 -12.23 -23.62
C GLU A 2 -6.66 -12.36 -22.24
N GLU A 3 -7.24 -13.09 -21.32
CA GLU A 3 -6.73 -13.30 -19.96
C GLU A 3 -5.52 -14.24 -19.93
N GLN A 4 -5.49 -15.26 -20.78
CA GLN A 4 -4.36 -16.17 -20.96
C GLN A 4 -3.18 -15.47 -21.67
N GLU A 5 -3.42 -14.69 -22.72
CA GLU A 5 -2.38 -13.92 -23.42
C GLU A 5 -1.68 -12.89 -22.50
N ARG A 6 -2.43 -12.24 -21.59
CA ARG A 6 -1.83 -11.28 -20.62
C ARG A 6 -0.93 -11.93 -19.57
N THR A 7 -1.14 -13.21 -19.26
CA THR A 7 -0.33 -13.97 -18.29
C THR A 7 0.95 -14.53 -18.90
N GLU A 8 0.95 -14.89 -20.16
CA GLU A 8 2.09 -15.46 -20.88
C GLU A 8 3.25 -14.46 -21.01
N ASP A 9 2.96 -13.15 -21.06
CA ASP A 9 3.96 -12.08 -21.12
C ASP A 9 4.71 -11.84 -19.81
N LEU A 10 4.27 -12.44 -18.70
CA LEU A 10 4.86 -12.17 -17.39
C LEU A 10 5.80 -13.29 -16.93
N VAL A 11 7.00 -12.91 -16.47
CA VAL A 11 7.94 -13.86 -15.85
C VAL A 11 7.29 -14.52 -14.64
N PRO A 12 7.25 -15.87 -14.56
CA PRO A 12 6.62 -16.60 -13.45
C PRO A 12 7.20 -16.24 -12.09
N MET A 13 6.33 -16.14 -11.09
CA MET A 13 6.75 -15.90 -9.71
C MET A 13 6.98 -17.21 -8.98
N LYS A 14 8.04 -17.26 -8.14
CA LYS A 14 8.28 -18.38 -7.23
C LYS A 14 7.08 -18.57 -6.29
N ALA A 15 6.80 -19.83 -5.91
CA ALA A 15 5.79 -20.16 -4.91
C ALA A 15 6.03 -19.37 -3.61
N GLN A 16 4.94 -18.90 -2.99
CA GLN A 16 5.03 -18.16 -1.73
C GLN A 16 4.92 -19.14 -0.56
N VAL A 17 5.90 -19.10 0.33
CA VAL A 17 5.81 -19.80 1.62
C VAL A 17 5.05 -18.89 2.59
N TYR A 18 3.99 -19.41 3.20
CA TYR A 18 3.14 -18.63 4.10
C TYR A 18 3.45 -18.85 5.57
N LYS A 19 3.78 -20.09 5.99
CA LYS A 19 4.07 -20.40 7.39
C LYS A 19 5.54 -20.16 7.72
N ASP A 20 5.78 -19.51 8.85
CA ASP A 20 7.10 -19.28 9.42
C ASP A 20 7.28 -20.25 10.61
N PRO A 21 8.31 -21.10 10.64
CA PRO A 21 8.50 -22.06 11.73
C PRO A 21 8.95 -21.41 13.05
N ARG A 22 9.43 -20.16 13.01
CA ARG A 22 9.90 -19.45 14.20
C ARG A 22 8.72 -19.12 15.12
N PRO A 23 8.91 -19.20 16.45
CA PRO A 23 7.86 -18.89 17.42
C PRO A 23 7.51 -17.38 17.39
N ALA A 24 6.33 -17.03 17.92
CA ALA A 24 5.85 -15.65 17.93
C ALA A 24 6.79 -14.70 18.68
N GLU A 25 7.36 -15.17 19.77
CA GLU A 25 8.25 -14.44 20.68
C GLU A 25 9.51 -13.93 19.98
N TYR A 26 9.98 -14.63 18.94
CA TYR A 26 11.10 -14.17 18.12
C TYR A 26 10.84 -12.78 17.51
N PHE A 27 9.58 -12.46 17.23
CA PHE A 27 9.17 -11.22 16.56
C PHE A 27 8.81 -10.10 17.51
N THR A 28 8.63 -10.35 18.81
CA THR A 28 8.21 -9.37 19.82
C THR A 28 9.06 -8.10 19.78
N ARG A 29 10.38 -8.21 19.75
CA ARG A 29 11.30 -7.08 19.71
C ARG A 29 11.10 -6.13 18.50
N PHE A 30 10.67 -6.69 17.35
CA PHE A 30 10.41 -5.89 16.14
C PHE A 30 9.09 -5.14 16.26
N HIS A 31 8.09 -5.77 16.87
CA HIS A 31 6.81 -5.16 17.18
C HIS A 31 6.94 -4.04 18.20
N GLU A 32 7.62 -4.28 19.32
CA GLU A 32 7.89 -3.29 20.36
C GLU A 32 8.61 -2.06 19.80
N ARG A 33 9.70 -2.27 19.04
CA ARG A 33 10.38 -1.15 18.39
C ARG A 33 9.45 -0.38 17.47
N SER A 34 8.62 -1.06 16.68
CA SER A 34 7.71 -0.41 15.74
C SER A 34 6.61 0.37 16.44
N ARG A 35 6.16 -0.06 17.62
CA ARG A 35 5.19 0.65 18.46
C ARG A 35 5.78 1.86 19.15
N THR A 36 7.05 1.79 19.55
CA THR A 36 7.70 2.84 20.38
C THR A 36 8.52 3.83 19.59
N ARG A 37 9.02 3.47 18.42
CA ARG A 37 9.93 4.30 17.62
C ARG A 37 9.45 4.45 16.18
N ASP A 38 9.72 5.62 15.62
CA ASP A 38 9.49 5.87 14.19
C ASP A 38 10.62 5.27 13.34
N ALA A 39 10.34 5.17 12.02
CA ALA A 39 11.36 4.86 11.03
C ALA A 39 12.45 5.95 11.09
N ASP A 40 13.70 5.54 11.15
CA ASP A 40 14.82 6.45 11.32
C ASP A 40 15.48 6.88 9.99
N TRP A 41 16.76 7.24 10.05
CA TRP A 41 17.52 7.69 8.89
C TRP A 41 17.62 6.63 7.78
N VAL A 42 17.55 5.32 8.13
CA VAL A 42 17.59 4.21 7.15
C VAL A 42 16.43 4.33 6.18
N TYR A 43 15.21 4.64 6.68
CA TYR A 43 14.07 4.92 5.80
C TYR A 43 14.37 6.04 4.80
N THR A 44 14.96 7.12 5.28
CA THR A 44 15.27 8.28 4.43
C THR A 44 16.33 7.93 3.38
N ALA A 45 17.39 7.23 3.77
CA ALA A 45 18.45 6.81 2.86
C ALA A 45 17.90 5.87 1.76
N VAL A 46 17.13 4.84 2.16
CA VAL A 46 16.47 3.92 1.23
C VAL A 46 15.51 4.68 0.31
N ARG A 47 14.71 5.61 0.86
CA ARG A 47 13.76 6.41 0.06
C ARG A 47 14.47 7.27 -0.96
N ILE A 48 15.58 7.92 -0.61
CA ILE A 48 16.36 8.74 -1.56
C ILE A 48 16.87 7.85 -2.70
N LEU A 49 17.54 6.74 -2.38
CA LEU A 49 18.04 5.79 -3.38
C LEU A 49 16.93 5.30 -4.30
N MET A 50 15.82 4.87 -3.70
CA MET A 50 14.67 4.33 -4.44
C MET A 50 13.92 5.40 -5.22
N THR A 51 13.98 6.69 -4.82
CA THR A 51 13.41 7.79 -5.61
C THR A 51 14.13 7.93 -6.95
N TYR A 52 15.46 7.98 -6.94
CA TYR A 52 16.25 8.05 -8.18
C TYR A 52 16.04 6.80 -9.04
N TYR A 53 16.05 5.61 -8.42
CA TYR A 53 15.80 4.36 -9.13
C TYR A 53 14.41 4.31 -9.77
N ALA A 54 13.37 4.64 -9.02
CA ALA A 54 12.00 4.65 -9.50
C ALA A 54 11.74 5.73 -10.57
N TRP A 55 12.39 6.88 -10.44
CA TRP A 55 12.29 7.94 -11.43
C TRP A 55 13.02 7.59 -12.73
N LEU A 56 14.27 7.13 -12.65
CA LEU A 56 15.11 6.84 -13.80
C LEU A 56 14.59 5.66 -14.63
N PHE A 57 14.34 4.53 -13.98
CA PHE A 57 13.96 3.30 -14.68
C PHE A 57 12.46 3.19 -14.93
N PHE A 58 11.63 3.57 -13.97
CA PHE A 58 10.18 3.36 -14.04
C PHE A 58 9.37 4.63 -14.28
N ARG A 59 10.02 5.77 -14.39
CA ARG A 59 9.32 7.06 -14.62
C ARG A 59 8.11 7.20 -13.72
N THR A 60 8.30 6.81 -12.44
CA THR A 60 7.25 6.74 -11.44
C THR A 60 6.61 8.11 -11.20
N ARG A 61 5.29 8.13 -11.11
CA ARG A 61 4.53 9.35 -10.85
C ARG A 61 3.36 9.10 -9.89
N GLY A 62 3.28 9.90 -8.84
CA GLY A 62 2.10 10.02 -7.99
C GLY A 62 1.07 10.98 -8.60
N ILE A 63 -0.20 10.61 -8.53
CA ILE A 63 -1.34 11.45 -8.93
C ILE A 63 -2.27 11.60 -7.73
N ALA A 64 -2.62 12.83 -7.39
CA ALA A 64 -3.45 13.20 -6.23
C ALA A 64 -2.85 12.77 -4.87
N ALA A 65 -1.53 12.76 -4.75
CA ALA A 65 -0.81 12.41 -3.51
C ALA A 65 -1.10 13.36 -2.34
N GLU A 66 -1.60 14.56 -2.59
CA GLU A 66 -2.07 15.52 -1.58
C GLU A 66 -3.31 15.06 -0.81
N LYS A 67 -4.04 14.06 -1.32
CA LYS A 67 -5.15 13.43 -0.60
C LYS A 67 -4.68 12.66 0.63
N VAL A 68 -3.41 12.28 0.67
CA VAL A 68 -2.77 11.76 1.88
C VAL A 68 -2.43 12.94 2.79
N ARG A 69 -3.16 13.07 3.90
CA ARG A 69 -2.94 14.16 4.87
C ARG A 69 -1.49 14.20 5.33
N GLY A 70 -0.99 15.40 5.58
CA GLY A 70 0.38 15.62 6.03
C GLY A 70 0.65 15.13 7.46
N ASP A 71 -0.39 15.03 8.27
CA ASP A 71 -0.39 14.68 9.69
C ASP A 71 -1.52 13.71 10.03
N GLY A 72 -1.57 13.24 11.27
CA GLY A 72 -2.57 12.32 11.78
C GLY A 72 -2.46 10.90 11.23
N ALA A 73 -3.31 10.01 11.72
CA ALA A 73 -3.37 8.62 11.29
C ALA A 73 -3.85 8.51 9.84
N VAL A 74 -3.22 7.64 9.05
CA VAL A 74 -3.66 7.31 7.68
C VAL A 74 -3.33 5.86 7.36
N ILE A 75 -4.31 5.14 6.82
CA ILE A 75 -4.11 3.82 6.22
C ILE A 75 -4.08 3.99 4.69
N LEU A 76 -3.02 3.55 4.05
CA LEU A 76 -2.94 3.45 2.59
C LEU A 76 -3.33 2.04 2.19
N ALA A 77 -4.29 1.91 1.29
CA ALA A 77 -4.84 0.64 0.81
C ALA A 77 -4.49 0.42 -0.67
N PRO A 78 -3.28 -0.08 -1.00
CA PRO A 78 -2.89 -0.34 -2.38
C PRO A 78 -3.23 -1.75 -2.85
N ASN A 79 -3.33 -1.94 -4.19
CA ASN A 79 -3.17 -3.24 -4.83
C ASN A 79 -1.71 -3.71 -4.79
N HIS A 80 -1.45 -5.01 -5.07
CA HIS A 80 -0.11 -5.58 -4.93
C HIS A 80 0.28 -6.53 -6.07
N PHE A 81 1.13 -6.07 -6.98
CA PHE A 81 1.62 -6.86 -8.11
C PHE A 81 3.13 -7.13 -8.07
N SER A 82 3.90 -6.24 -7.47
CA SER A 82 5.35 -6.32 -7.45
C SER A 82 5.95 -6.21 -6.05
N PHE A 83 7.14 -6.78 -5.86
CA PHE A 83 7.90 -6.53 -4.64
C PHE A 83 8.40 -5.08 -4.53
N LEU A 84 8.38 -4.30 -5.63
CA LEU A 84 8.74 -2.87 -5.62
C LEU A 84 7.58 -1.94 -5.29
N ASP A 85 6.34 -2.43 -5.16
CA ASP A 85 5.16 -1.58 -4.93
C ASP A 85 5.28 -0.71 -3.69
N HIS A 86 5.87 -1.23 -2.60
CA HIS A 86 6.09 -0.46 -1.38
C HIS A 86 7.08 0.70 -1.57
N PHE A 87 8.06 0.54 -2.47
CA PHE A 87 8.95 1.65 -2.83
C PHE A 87 8.23 2.67 -3.69
N PHE A 88 7.48 2.25 -4.74
CA PHE A 88 6.70 3.17 -5.57
C PHE A 88 5.70 3.98 -4.74
N LEU A 89 5.06 3.35 -3.76
CA LEU A 89 4.18 4.02 -2.83
C LEU A 89 4.96 5.02 -1.96
N GLY A 90 6.05 4.59 -1.32
CA GLY A 90 6.84 5.40 -0.39
C GLY A 90 7.54 6.60 -1.04
N VAL A 91 7.94 6.52 -2.34
CA VAL A 91 8.58 7.64 -3.06
C VAL A 91 7.57 8.64 -3.63
N SER A 92 6.29 8.26 -3.74
CA SER A 92 5.25 9.11 -4.36
C SER A 92 4.51 10.02 -3.37
N ILE A 93 4.80 9.91 -2.06
CA ILE A 93 4.27 10.78 -1.01
C ILE A 93 5.39 11.32 -0.10
N ARG A 94 5.09 12.38 0.66
CA ARG A 94 6.09 13.00 1.54
C ARG A 94 6.23 12.28 2.89
N ARG A 95 5.17 11.64 3.37
CA ARG A 95 5.16 10.96 4.67
C ARG A 95 6.00 9.69 4.68
N LYS A 96 6.53 9.32 5.84
CA LYS A 96 7.10 8.00 6.07
C LYS A 96 5.96 6.99 6.18
N VAL A 97 6.02 5.92 5.38
CA VAL A 97 5.03 4.84 5.37
C VAL A 97 5.60 3.64 6.09
N ARG A 98 4.82 3.07 7.00
CA ARG A 98 5.16 1.83 7.69
C ARG A 98 4.51 0.66 6.94
N PHE A 99 5.25 -0.42 6.76
CA PHE A 99 4.80 -1.56 5.98
C PHE A 99 4.77 -2.83 6.82
N MET A 100 3.76 -3.66 6.60
CA MET A 100 3.76 -5.03 7.08
C MET A 100 4.47 -5.93 6.06
N ALA A 101 5.47 -6.67 6.48
CA ALA A 101 6.15 -7.64 5.63
C ALA A 101 6.08 -9.04 6.22
N LYS A 102 6.06 -10.06 5.34
CA LYS A 102 6.05 -11.45 5.80
C LYS A 102 7.24 -11.73 6.73
N SER A 103 6.97 -12.42 7.83
CA SER A 103 7.95 -12.70 8.88
C SER A 103 9.23 -13.37 8.39
N GLN A 104 9.15 -14.22 7.35
CA GLN A 104 10.29 -14.88 6.74
C GLN A 104 11.37 -13.94 6.20
N LEU A 105 11.03 -12.67 5.94
CA LEU A 105 12.01 -11.66 5.50
C LEU A 105 12.90 -11.13 6.64
N PHE A 106 12.49 -11.36 7.91
CA PHE A 106 13.22 -10.89 9.08
C PHE A 106 14.36 -11.87 9.45
N THR A 107 15.37 -11.93 8.57
CA THR A 107 16.61 -12.67 8.74
C THR A 107 17.80 -11.73 8.67
N ARG A 108 18.94 -12.10 9.28
CA ARG A 108 20.18 -11.29 9.18
C ARG A 108 20.74 -11.33 7.74
N PRO A 109 21.28 -10.22 7.23
CA PRO A 109 21.36 -8.90 7.85
C PRO A 109 20.10 -8.03 7.63
N MET A 110 19.18 -8.46 6.75
CA MET A 110 18.06 -7.66 6.24
C MET A 110 17.06 -7.21 7.32
N GLN A 111 16.89 -8.02 8.38
CA GLN A 111 16.00 -7.64 9.51
C GLN A 111 16.35 -6.26 10.11
N TRP A 112 17.65 -5.89 10.12
CA TRP A 112 18.08 -4.58 10.61
C TRP A 112 17.55 -3.47 9.71
N ILE A 113 17.75 -3.58 8.39
CA ILE A 113 17.27 -2.60 7.40
C ILE A 113 15.73 -2.47 7.47
N TYR A 114 15.02 -3.58 7.52
CA TYR A 114 13.55 -3.54 7.61
C TYR A 114 13.09 -2.85 8.87
N THR A 115 13.64 -3.21 10.02
CA THR A 115 13.23 -2.66 11.32
C THR A 115 13.50 -1.16 11.40
N HIS A 116 14.68 -0.70 10.98
CA HIS A 116 15.05 0.71 10.96
C HIS A 116 14.35 1.48 9.83
N GLY A 117 14.08 0.81 8.72
CA GLY A 117 13.26 1.32 7.62
C GLY A 117 11.76 1.40 7.90
N GLY A 118 11.31 1.03 9.11
CA GLY A 118 9.91 1.15 9.51
C GLY A 118 9.01 0.01 9.07
N VAL A 119 9.59 -1.14 8.73
CA VAL A 119 8.86 -2.36 8.37
C VAL A 119 8.74 -3.25 9.62
N PHE A 120 7.57 -3.83 9.85
CA PHE A 120 7.34 -4.79 10.93
C PHE A 120 6.79 -6.12 10.40
N PRO A 121 7.03 -7.24 11.11
CA PRO A 121 6.66 -8.56 10.62
C PRO A 121 5.15 -8.81 10.66
N VAL A 122 4.66 -9.70 9.79
CA VAL A 122 3.36 -10.35 9.89
C VAL A 122 3.52 -11.84 9.61
N ARG A 123 3.05 -12.68 10.52
CA ARG A 123 3.09 -14.13 10.42
C ARG A 123 1.88 -14.62 9.63
N ARG A 124 2.03 -14.66 8.31
CA ARG A 124 0.94 -15.11 7.42
C ARG A 124 0.60 -16.58 7.68
N GLY A 125 -0.71 -16.88 7.63
CA GLY A 125 -1.22 -18.23 7.93
C GLY A 125 -1.48 -18.48 9.42
N TYR A 126 -1.28 -17.45 10.25
CA TYR A 126 -1.69 -17.38 11.66
C TYR A 126 -2.66 -16.20 11.86
N ALA A 127 -3.45 -16.26 12.93
CA ALA A 127 -4.19 -15.10 13.40
C ALA A 127 -3.21 -14.18 14.15
N ASP A 128 -2.43 -13.39 13.40
CA ASP A 128 -1.35 -12.59 13.97
C ASP A 128 -1.88 -11.28 14.58
N GLU A 129 -2.41 -11.38 15.81
CA GLU A 129 -2.93 -10.24 16.57
C GLU A 129 -1.84 -9.20 16.84
N GLU A 130 -0.61 -9.63 17.09
CA GLU A 130 0.52 -8.74 17.40
C GLU A 130 0.81 -7.75 16.25
N ALA A 131 0.63 -8.20 14.99
CA ALA A 131 0.76 -7.32 13.84
C ALA A 131 -0.34 -6.24 13.81
N PHE A 132 -1.59 -6.58 14.20
CA PHE A 132 -2.68 -5.61 14.28
C PHE A 132 -2.50 -4.63 15.44
N ILE A 133 -2.09 -5.11 16.63
CA ILE A 133 -1.75 -4.27 17.77
C ILE A 133 -0.65 -3.27 17.39
N THR A 134 0.37 -3.72 16.66
CA THR A 134 1.45 -2.86 16.20
C THR A 134 0.96 -1.82 15.20
N ALA A 135 0.11 -2.22 14.26
CA ALA A 135 -0.50 -1.30 13.30
C ALA A 135 -1.34 -0.22 14.01
N SER A 136 -2.21 -0.63 14.93
CA SER A 136 -3.03 0.29 15.71
C SER A 136 -2.18 1.28 16.51
N GLY A 137 -1.16 0.81 17.22
CA GLY A 137 -0.28 1.69 17.99
C GLY A 137 0.53 2.69 17.12
N ILE A 138 0.87 2.32 15.88
CA ILE A 138 1.49 3.27 14.94
C ILE A 138 0.46 4.34 14.52
N LEU A 139 -0.78 3.95 14.22
CA LEU A 139 -1.84 4.88 13.83
C LEU A 139 -2.24 5.81 14.98
N GLU A 140 -2.34 5.30 16.20
CA GLU A 140 -2.63 6.10 17.40
C GLU A 140 -1.61 7.22 17.63
N ARG A 141 -0.35 7.01 17.24
CA ARG A 141 0.67 8.06 17.24
C ARG A 141 0.64 8.96 16.00
N GLY A 142 -0.40 8.89 15.18
CA GLY A 142 -0.52 9.70 13.97
C GLY A 142 0.33 9.19 12.80
N GLY A 143 0.79 7.94 12.84
CA GLY A 143 1.60 7.33 11.78
C GLY A 143 0.81 6.99 10.52
N THR A 144 1.54 6.58 9.47
CA THR A 144 0.95 6.10 8.22
C THR A 144 1.31 4.63 8.01
N ILE A 145 0.31 3.80 7.75
CA ILE A 145 0.48 2.38 7.43
C ILE A 145 0.02 2.09 6.02
N ALA A 146 0.75 1.25 5.30
CA ALA A 146 0.26 0.64 4.07
C ALA A 146 -0.09 -0.83 4.30
N MET A 147 -1.32 -1.20 3.94
CA MET A 147 -1.81 -2.58 4.00
C MET A 147 -2.41 -2.98 2.65
N TYR A 148 -1.81 -3.97 2.04
CA TYR A 148 -2.27 -4.47 0.73
C TYR A 148 -3.56 -5.27 0.87
N CYS A 149 -4.61 -4.85 0.17
CA CYS A 149 -5.95 -5.44 0.27
C CYS A 149 -5.99 -6.91 -0.17
N GLU A 150 -5.11 -7.32 -1.05
CA GLU A 150 -5.04 -8.69 -1.59
C GLU A 150 -4.34 -9.68 -0.66
N GLY A 151 -3.67 -9.20 0.40
CA GLY A 151 -2.91 -10.02 1.36
C GLY A 151 -1.68 -10.71 0.77
N GLY A 152 -1.39 -10.52 -0.50
CA GLY A 152 -0.22 -11.06 -1.20
C GLY A 152 -0.11 -10.50 -2.61
N ARG A 153 1.01 -10.77 -3.30
CA ARG A 153 1.20 -10.32 -4.67
C ARG A 153 0.38 -11.16 -5.65
N SER A 154 -0.33 -10.51 -6.56
CA SER A 154 -1.01 -11.17 -7.65
C SER A 154 -0.03 -11.96 -8.54
N ARG A 155 -0.37 -13.18 -8.87
CA ARG A 155 0.42 -14.03 -9.80
C ARG A 155 0.08 -13.73 -11.25
N THR A 156 -1.17 -13.43 -11.53
CA THR A 156 -1.70 -13.13 -12.87
C THR A 156 -1.35 -11.72 -13.33
N GLY A 157 -0.99 -10.81 -12.41
CA GLY A 157 -0.81 -9.39 -12.70
C GLY A 157 -2.12 -8.63 -12.80
N GLN A 158 -3.22 -9.25 -12.40
CA GLN A 158 -4.56 -8.66 -12.32
C GLN A 158 -4.98 -8.47 -10.87
N LEU A 159 -5.96 -7.60 -10.64
CA LEU A 159 -6.58 -7.41 -9.34
C LEU A 159 -7.31 -8.68 -8.92
N SER A 160 -7.24 -9.02 -7.65
CA SER A 160 -8.00 -10.14 -7.08
C SER A 160 -9.50 -9.91 -7.22
N GLU A 161 -10.28 -10.98 -7.25
CA GLU A 161 -11.74 -10.85 -7.23
C GLU A 161 -12.24 -10.24 -5.93
N LYS A 162 -11.69 -10.72 -4.79
CA LYS A 162 -12.08 -10.29 -3.44
C LYS A 162 -10.88 -9.90 -2.59
N PRO A 163 -11.00 -8.85 -1.75
CA PRO A 163 -9.96 -8.47 -0.81
C PRO A 163 -9.96 -9.38 0.42
N LYS A 164 -8.88 -9.32 1.17
CA LYS A 164 -8.79 -9.90 2.53
C LYS A 164 -9.36 -8.94 3.55
N ARG A 165 -10.18 -9.43 4.48
CA ARG A 165 -10.87 -8.65 5.52
C ARG A 165 -9.95 -7.84 6.46
N GLY A 166 -8.64 -8.14 6.49
CA GLY A 166 -7.70 -7.49 7.41
C GLY A 166 -7.64 -5.97 7.28
N ILE A 167 -7.80 -5.43 6.07
CA ILE A 167 -7.82 -3.97 5.89
C ILE A 167 -9.09 -3.35 6.51
N GLY A 168 -10.26 -3.98 6.35
CA GLY A 168 -11.50 -3.54 6.96
C GLY A 168 -11.45 -3.67 8.49
N ARG A 169 -10.83 -4.75 9.02
CA ARG A 169 -10.58 -4.88 10.45
C ARG A 169 -9.78 -3.70 10.99
N LEU A 170 -8.64 -3.36 10.36
CA LEU A 170 -7.79 -2.26 10.80
C LEU A 170 -8.53 -0.91 10.72
N ALA A 171 -9.27 -0.66 9.65
CA ALA A 171 -10.06 0.55 9.47
C ALA A 171 -11.08 0.74 10.60
N LEU A 172 -11.89 -0.28 10.86
CA LEU A 172 -12.93 -0.25 11.91
C LEU A 172 -12.34 -0.16 13.32
N MET A 173 -11.30 -0.93 13.65
CA MET A 173 -10.67 -0.90 14.97
C MET A 173 -10.07 0.46 15.31
N THR A 174 -9.58 1.19 14.33
CA THR A 174 -8.85 2.44 14.55
C THR A 174 -9.65 3.70 14.23
N GLY A 175 -10.65 3.61 13.36
CA GLY A 175 -11.34 4.78 12.79
C GLY A 175 -10.44 5.68 11.94
N ALA A 176 -9.24 5.21 11.62
CA ALA A 176 -8.28 5.98 10.83
C ALA A 176 -8.74 6.10 9.36
N PRO A 177 -8.60 7.28 8.73
CA PRO A 177 -8.90 7.45 7.32
C PRO A 177 -8.13 6.46 6.45
N VAL A 178 -8.84 5.79 5.53
CA VAL A 178 -8.26 4.89 4.55
C VAL A 178 -8.23 5.59 3.20
N VAL A 179 -7.05 5.68 2.60
CA VAL A 179 -6.87 6.20 1.24
C VAL A 179 -6.68 5.02 0.29
N PRO A 180 -7.65 4.74 -0.60
CA PRO A 180 -7.50 3.74 -1.65
C PRO A 180 -6.40 4.17 -2.62
N VAL A 181 -5.56 3.22 -3.06
CA VAL A 181 -4.43 3.52 -3.96
C VAL A 181 -4.36 2.49 -5.09
N ALA A 182 -4.32 2.96 -6.34
CA ALA A 182 -4.04 2.12 -7.48
C ALA A 182 -2.59 2.28 -7.94
N ILE A 183 -1.83 1.18 -7.95
CA ILE A 183 -0.46 1.11 -8.50
C ILE A 183 -0.55 0.43 -9.85
N HIS A 184 -0.50 1.21 -10.92
CA HIS A 184 -0.63 0.73 -12.29
C HIS A 184 0.74 0.54 -12.95
N GLY A 185 0.85 -0.51 -13.77
CA GLY A 185 2.06 -0.88 -14.52
C GLY A 185 3.03 -1.77 -13.74
N SER A 186 2.85 -1.95 -12.42
CA SER A 186 3.80 -2.69 -11.58
C SER A 186 3.77 -4.21 -11.78
N SER A 187 2.74 -4.78 -12.40
CA SER A 187 2.69 -6.18 -12.81
C SER A 187 3.84 -6.55 -13.75
N LYS A 188 4.21 -5.63 -14.65
CA LYS A 188 5.29 -5.81 -15.63
C LYS A 188 6.68 -5.60 -15.07
N VAL A 189 6.83 -5.16 -13.82
CA VAL A 189 8.15 -4.98 -13.16
C VAL A 189 8.92 -6.29 -13.09
N ARG A 190 8.26 -7.44 -12.98
CA ARG A 190 8.89 -8.77 -12.96
C ARG A 190 9.66 -9.09 -14.25
N ASN A 191 9.39 -8.34 -15.32
CA ASN A 191 10.07 -8.47 -16.60
C ASN A 191 11.39 -7.68 -16.69
N TRP A 192 11.91 -7.15 -15.56
CA TRP A 192 13.19 -6.41 -15.53
C TRP A 192 14.36 -7.22 -16.10
N LYS A 193 14.33 -8.55 -15.97
CA LYS A 193 15.31 -9.46 -16.56
C LYS A 193 15.30 -9.46 -18.11
N ARG A 194 14.17 -9.00 -18.70
CA ARG A 194 14.03 -8.76 -20.14
C ARG A 194 14.31 -7.30 -20.52
N LEU A 195 14.92 -6.51 -19.60
CA LEU A 195 15.16 -5.06 -19.73
C LEU A 195 13.90 -4.25 -20.01
N GLN A 196 12.74 -4.74 -19.56
CA GLN A 196 11.46 -4.05 -19.67
C GLN A 196 11.19 -3.26 -18.40
N PHE A 197 11.23 -1.94 -18.52
CA PHE A 197 11.00 -1.00 -17.42
C PHE A 197 9.69 -0.23 -17.66
N PRO A 198 8.54 -0.71 -17.14
CA PRO A 198 7.25 -0.07 -17.36
C PRO A 198 7.16 1.29 -16.68
N LYS A 199 6.28 2.15 -17.19
CA LYS A 199 5.91 3.40 -16.50
C LYS A 199 5.02 3.05 -15.30
N ILE A 200 5.40 3.47 -14.08
CA ILE A 200 4.62 3.22 -12.87
C ILE A 200 3.81 4.46 -12.48
N THR A 201 2.52 4.29 -12.31
CA THR A 201 1.62 5.35 -11.85
C THR A 201 0.98 4.95 -10.53
N VAL A 202 1.08 5.82 -9.52
CA VAL A 202 0.46 5.65 -8.21
C VAL A 202 -0.67 6.67 -8.08
N ARG A 203 -1.92 6.22 -8.15
CA ARG A 203 -3.13 7.06 -8.10
C ARG A 203 -3.77 6.94 -6.71
N TYR A 204 -3.92 8.06 -6.03
CA TYR A 204 -4.55 8.15 -4.71
C TYR A 204 -6.02 8.56 -4.85
N GLY A 205 -6.93 7.81 -4.21
CA GLY A 205 -8.34 8.10 -4.08
C GLY A 205 -8.65 9.08 -2.96
N ASP A 206 -9.94 9.34 -2.76
CA ASP A 206 -10.41 10.14 -1.62
C ASP A 206 -10.33 9.32 -0.32
N PRO A 207 -9.99 9.94 0.81
CA PRO A 207 -10.02 9.28 2.10
C PRO A 207 -11.45 8.84 2.47
N ILE A 208 -11.60 7.60 2.91
CA ILE A 208 -12.84 7.04 3.42
C ILE A 208 -12.67 6.85 4.93
N VAL A 209 -13.71 7.16 5.69
CA VAL A 209 -13.70 7.06 7.17
C VAL A 209 -14.91 6.28 7.61
N TRP A 210 -14.72 5.39 8.56
CA TRP A 210 -15.79 4.66 9.26
C TRP A 210 -15.71 4.95 10.74
N ASP A 211 -16.85 4.85 11.42
CA ASP A 211 -16.90 4.92 12.87
C ASP A 211 -16.08 3.78 13.50
N ARG A 212 -15.40 4.11 14.59
CA ARG A 212 -14.60 3.12 15.31
C ARG A 212 -15.50 2.06 15.96
N VAL A 213 -15.19 0.80 15.72
CA VAL A 213 -15.85 -0.38 16.30
C VAL A 213 -14.80 -1.16 17.08
N ALA A 214 -15.04 -1.38 18.39
CA ALA A 214 -14.06 -2.03 19.26
C ALA A 214 -13.84 -3.51 18.88
N ASP A 215 -14.92 -4.23 18.55
CA ASP A 215 -14.88 -5.63 18.13
C ASP A 215 -15.74 -5.83 16.88
N PRO A 216 -15.21 -5.50 15.68
CA PRO A 216 -15.96 -5.62 14.45
C PRO A 216 -16.14 -7.09 14.05
N THR A 217 -17.36 -7.46 13.65
CA THR A 217 -17.65 -8.82 13.19
C THR A 217 -16.91 -9.12 11.87
N ARG A 218 -16.80 -10.39 11.52
CA ARG A 218 -16.14 -10.80 10.26
C ARG A 218 -16.83 -10.23 9.04
N GLU A 219 -18.15 -10.14 9.10
CA GLU A 219 -19.01 -9.60 8.05
C GLU A 219 -18.77 -8.09 7.87
N GLN A 220 -18.72 -7.33 8.98
CA GLN A 220 -18.38 -5.91 8.95
C GLN A 220 -16.98 -5.66 8.39
N GLN A 221 -15.99 -6.43 8.84
CA GLN A 221 -14.61 -6.35 8.34
C GLN A 221 -14.56 -6.61 6.84
N GLN A 222 -15.30 -7.60 6.34
CA GLN A 222 -15.32 -7.96 4.93
C GLN A 222 -16.03 -6.90 4.09
N ALA A 223 -17.18 -6.39 4.55
CA ALA A 223 -17.93 -5.34 3.86
C ALA A 223 -17.08 -4.07 3.66
N VAL A 224 -16.39 -3.60 4.71
CA VAL A 224 -15.49 -2.44 4.61
C VAL A 224 -14.31 -2.73 3.69
N ALA A 225 -13.75 -3.94 3.73
CA ALA A 225 -12.67 -4.31 2.81
C ALA A 225 -13.13 -4.30 1.34
N GLU A 226 -14.34 -4.75 1.05
CA GLU A 226 -14.94 -4.76 -0.29
C GLU A 226 -15.22 -3.35 -0.80
N GLU A 227 -15.70 -2.45 0.05
CA GLU A 227 -15.89 -1.03 -0.27
C GLU A 227 -14.55 -0.37 -0.64
N ILE A 228 -13.53 -0.52 0.20
CA ILE A 228 -12.18 -0.02 -0.10
C ILE A 228 -11.66 -0.57 -1.43
N PHE A 229 -11.87 -1.86 -1.66
CA PHE A 229 -11.34 -2.53 -2.84
C PHE A 229 -12.10 -2.15 -4.13
N ALA A 230 -13.39 -1.84 -4.03
CA ALA A 230 -14.17 -1.28 -5.13
C ALA A 230 -13.58 0.06 -5.62
N GLU A 231 -13.20 0.94 -4.68
CA GLU A 231 -12.52 2.19 -5.02
C GLU A 231 -11.14 1.96 -5.69
N ILE A 232 -10.36 0.98 -5.21
CA ILE A 232 -9.08 0.63 -5.85
C ILE A 232 -9.32 0.16 -7.29
N LYS A 233 -10.34 -0.69 -7.52
CA LYS A 233 -10.72 -1.17 -8.86
C LYS A 233 -11.14 -0.01 -9.77
N ALA A 234 -11.92 0.93 -9.26
CA ALA A 234 -12.34 2.12 -10.01
C ALA A 234 -11.15 2.98 -10.42
N LEU A 235 -10.22 3.28 -9.48
CA LEU A 235 -9.00 4.03 -9.77
C LEU A 235 -8.08 3.31 -10.76
N TYR A 236 -8.03 1.98 -10.69
CA TYR A 236 -7.22 1.18 -11.59
C TYR A 236 -7.82 1.16 -13.00
N ALA A 237 -9.13 0.98 -13.11
CA ALA A 237 -9.87 1.04 -14.38
C ALA A 237 -9.77 2.43 -15.04
N GLU A 238 -9.80 3.53 -14.25
CA GLU A 238 -9.55 4.88 -14.74
C GLU A 238 -8.17 4.98 -15.43
N LEU A 239 -7.14 4.37 -14.84
CA LEU A 239 -5.78 4.36 -15.40
C LEU A 239 -5.65 3.46 -16.65
N GLU A 240 -6.41 2.38 -16.72
CA GLU A 240 -6.45 1.51 -17.92
C GLU A 240 -7.15 2.21 -19.10
N ALA A 241 -8.29 2.86 -18.84
CA ALA A 241 -9.09 3.52 -19.87
C ALA A 241 -8.42 4.79 -20.43
N ASP A 242 -7.99 5.71 -19.56
CA ASP A 242 -7.52 7.04 -19.95
C ASP A 242 -5.99 7.17 -19.96
N GLY A 243 -5.29 6.19 -19.46
CA GLY A 243 -3.86 6.22 -19.25
C GLY A 243 -3.42 7.32 -18.28
N ARG A 244 -2.12 7.37 -17.99
CA ARG A 244 -1.56 8.38 -17.08
C ARG A 244 -1.87 9.82 -17.48
N ALA A 245 -1.79 10.12 -18.78
CA ALA A 245 -1.95 11.50 -19.26
C ALA A 245 -3.39 12.00 -19.10
N GLY A 246 -4.38 11.16 -19.46
CA GLY A 246 -5.79 11.47 -19.31
C GLY A 246 -6.18 11.67 -17.86
N VAL A 247 -5.76 10.78 -16.96
CA VAL A 247 -6.01 10.90 -15.52
C VAL A 247 -5.39 12.16 -14.93
N VAL A 248 -4.16 12.52 -15.32
CA VAL A 248 -3.52 13.79 -14.88
C VAL A 248 -4.30 15.00 -15.34
N LYS A 249 -4.79 15.00 -16.59
CA LYS A 249 -5.60 16.11 -17.13
C LYS A 249 -6.90 16.25 -16.31
N ARG A 250 -7.64 15.17 -16.13
CA ARG A 250 -8.90 15.13 -15.35
C ARG A 250 -8.71 15.64 -13.92
N VAL A 251 -7.69 15.14 -13.22
CA VAL A 251 -7.40 15.56 -11.83
C VAL A 251 -7.05 17.05 -11.76
N ARG A 252 -6.34 17.59 -12.75
CA ARG A 252 -6.05 19.04 -12.82
C ARG A 252 -7.31 19.87 -13.04
N GLU A 253 -8.21 19.42 -13.89
CA GLU A 253 -9.49 20.09 -14.17
C GLU A 253 -10.38 20.11 -12.91
N LEU A 254 -10.52 18.98 -12.22
CA LEU A 254 -11.24 18.89 -10.95
C LEU A 254 -10.69 19.86 -9.90
N ARG A 255 -9.37 19.91 -9.73
CA ARG A 255 -8.73 20.86 -8.79
C ARG A 255 -8.97 22.33 -9.16
N ARG A 256 -8.99 22.66 -10.45
CA ARG A 256 -9.29 24.02 -10.90
C ARG A 256 -10.74 24.38 -10.57
N ALA A 257 -11.67 23.46 -10.81
CA ALA A 257 -13.09 23.63 -10.46
C ALA A 257 -13.30 23.82 -8.95
N GLU A 258 -12.67 23.03 -8.12
CA GLU A 258 -12.72 23.14 -6.65
C GLU A 258 -12.17 24.48 -6.15
N ARG A 259 -11.04 24.93 -6.68
CA ARG A 259 -10.46 26.23 -6.34
C ARG A 259 -11.38 27.39 -6.77
N GLY A 260 -12.03 27.26 -7.91
CA GLY A 260 -13.03 28.25 -8.39
C GLY A 260 -14.21 28.32 -7.42
N ARG A 261 -14.78 27.19 -7.01
CA ARG A 261 -15.88 27.12 -6.05
C ARG A 261 -15.51 27.73 -4.69
N LYS A 262 -14.31 27.41 -4.17
CA LYS A 262 -13.84 27.98 -2.88
C LYS A 262 -13.63 29.50 -2.93
N LYS A 263 -13.26 30.07 -4.09
CA LYS A 263 -13.13 31.51 -4.25
C LYS A 263 -14.48 32.23 -4.44
N ALA A 264 -15.49 31.53 -4.93
CA ALA A 264 -16.83 32.04 -5.16
C ALA A 264 -17.77 31.88 -3.95
N ALA A 265 -17.39 31.08 -2.92
CA ALA A 265 -18.15 30.95 -1.68
C ALA A 265 -18.00 32.25 -0.86
N PRO A 266 -19.11 32.91 -0.46
CA PRO A 266 -19.04 34.07 0.43
C PRO A 266 -18.45 33.68 1.77
N ALA A 267 -17.70 34.61 2.40
CA ALA A 267 -17.08 34.45 3.72
C ALA A 267 -18.14 34.35 4.84
#